data_ce2455ef4077858e3456fcca0f1570fc
#
_entry.id   ce2455ef4077858e3456fcca0f1570fc
#
_cell.length_a   1.000
_cell.length_b   1.000
_cell.length_c   1.000
_cell.angle_alpha   90.00
_cell.angle_beta   90.00
_cell.angle_gamma   90.00
#
_symmetry.space_group_name_H-M   'P 1'
#
loop_
_entity.id
_entity.type
_entity.pdbx_description
1 polymer ?
#
loop_
_entity_poly.entity_id
_entity_poly.type
_entity_poly.pdbx_seq_one_letter_code
_entity_poly.pdbx_strand_id
1 'polypeptide(L)'
;ALGGAKLPAQIREQIALLRAGRFVLGVSCAPVYGELAWAERGQGAWLDGKRIQVSPTAQLSATILSTGNLQALAQGPRWARFGALVPQLSRLRGYGDFVHYHLLARGALDVVVESDVNILDIAA
;
A
#
# COMPACT_ATOMS: atom_id res chain seq x y z
N ALA A 1 -21.24 21.54 -11.29
CA ALA A 1 -20.18 21.35 -10.31
C ALA A 1 -20.60 20.24 -9.38
N LEU A 2 -19.79 19.27 -9.23
CA LEU A 2 -19.99 18.18 -8.26
C LEU A 2 -19.68 18.66 -6.84
N GLY A 3 -20.15 19.85 -6.53
CA GLY A 3 -20.23 20.53 -5.24
C GLY A 3 -19.47 19.89 -4.09
N GLY A 4 -18.16 19.87 -4.13
CA GLY A 4 -17.35 19.33 -3.04
C GLY A 4 -17.38 17.81 -2.89
N ALA A 5 -17.94 17.07 -3.83
CA ALA A 5 -17.83 15.63 -3.86
C ALA A 5 -16.36 15.26 -4.00
N LYS A 6 -15.83 14.71 -2.93
CA LYS A 6 -14.49 14.06 -2.93
C LYS A 6 -14.59 12.81 -3.78
N LEU A 7 -14.45 12.98 -5.08
CA LEU A 7 -14.79 11.92 -5.87
C LEU A 7 -13.67 11.04 -6.13
N PRO A 8 -12.94 11.25 -6.94
CA PRO A 8 -12.42 10.12 -7.69
C PRO A 8 -11.18 9.51 -7.09
N ALA A 9 -10.48 10.20 -6.22
CA ALA A 9 -9.27 9.64 -5.58
C ALA A 9 -9.57 8.39 -4.71
N GLN A 10 -10.82 8.23 -4.32
CA GLN A 10 -11.28 7.08 -3.53
C GLN A 10 -11.89 5.96 -4.37
N ILE A 11 -12.13 6.21 -5.67
CA ILE A 11 -12.60 5.16 -6.57
C ILE A 11 -11.42 4.26 -6.89
N ARG A 12 -11.52 3.03 -6.44
CA ARG A 12 -10.57 1.97 -6.70
C ARG A 12 -11.31 0.66 -6.95
N GLU A 13 -10.77 -0.15 -7.77
CA GLU A 13 -11.25 -1.51 -7.97
C GLU A 13 -10.13 -2.47 -7.66
N GLN A 14 -10.42 -3.45 -6.82
CA GLN A 14 -9.47 -4.48 -6.43
C GLN A 14 -10.10 -5.84 -6.61
N ILE A 15 -9.40 -6.72 -7.28
CA ILE A 15 -9.82 -8.09 -7.53
C ILE A 15 -8.71 -9.02 -7.09
N ALA A 16 -9.06 -10.00 -6.26
CA ALA A 16 -8.13 -11.05 -5.86
C ALA A 16 -8.75 -12.41 -6.16
N LEU A 17 -7.97 -13.30 -6.73
CA LEU A 17 -8.36 -14.67 -7.01
C LEU A 17 -7.71 -15.60 -5.99
N LEU A 18 -8.56 -16.33 -5.25
CA LEU A 18 -8.14 -17.43 -4.39
C LEU A 18 -8.35 -18.77 -5.09
N ARG A 19 -7.33 -19.62 -5.00
CA ARG A 19 -7.42 -21.03 -5.40
C ARG A 19 -6.83 -21.90 -4.28
N ALA A 20 -7.61 -22.84 -3.78
CA ALA A 20 -7.21 -23.73 -2.68
C ALA A 20 -6.63 -22.96 -1.46
N GLY A 21 -7.28 -21.87 -1.07
CA GLY A 21 -6.88 -21.04 0.07
C GLY A 21 -5.64 -20.18 -0.14
N ARG A 22 -5.16 -20.05 -1.38
CA ARG A 22 -3.99 -19.22 -1.72
C ARG A 22 -4.35 -18.15 -2.73
N PHE A 23 -3.88 -16.92 -2.51
CA PHE A 23 -3.97 -15.88 -3.52
C PHE A 23 -3.06 -16.24 -4.70
N VAL A 24 -3.63 -16.25 -5.90
CA VAL A 24 -2.92 -16.62 -7.14
C VAL A 24 -2.84 -15.47 -8.12
N LEU A 25 -3.77 -14.53 -8.05
CA LEU A 25 -3.82 -13.34 -8.90
C LEU A 25 -4.34 -12.17 -8.07
N GLY A 26 -3.77 -11.00 -8.25
CA GLY A 26 -4.26 -9.72 -7.73
C GLY A 26 -4.27 -8.67 -8.82
N VAL A 27 -5.32 -7.86 -8.86
CA VAL A 27 -5.44 -6.70 -9.75
C VAL A 27 -5.94 -5.52 -8.94
N SER A 28 -5.24 -4.39 -9.04
CA SER A 28 -5.61 -3.13 -8.40
C SER A 28 -5.64 -2.02 -9.42
N CYS A 29 -6.81 -1.43 -9.59
CA CYS A 29 -7.03 -0.33 -10.53
C CYS A 29 -7.27 0.97 -9.77
N ALA A 30 -6.54 2.00 -10.14
CA ALA A 30 -6.63 3.36 -9.61
C ALA A 30 -6.93 4.35 -10.74
N PRO A 31 -8.18 4.46 -11.20
CA PRO A 31 -8.54 5.20 -12.42
C PRO A 31 -8.13 6.68 -12.37
N VAL A 32 -8.18 7.30 -11.21
CA VAL A 32 -7.83 8.72 -11.02
C VAL A 32 -6.35 8.97 -11.28
N TYR A 33 -5.52 8.00 -10.95
CA TYR A 33 -4.07 8.08 -11.20
C TYR A 33 -3.68 7.47 -12.54
N GLY A 34 -4.66 6.90 -13.28
CA GLY A 34 -4.40 6.17 -14.52
C GLY A 34 -3.55 4.93 -14.31
N GLU A 35 -3.58 4.34 -13.12
CA GLU A 35 -2.73 3.21 -12.75
C GLU A 35 -3.51 1.89 -12.73
N LEU A 36 -2.92 0.87 -13.34
CA LEU A 36 -3.36 -0.52 -13.27
C LEU A 36 -2.19 -1.39 -12.84
N ALA A 37 -2.28 -1.93 -11.63
CA ALA A 37 -1.31 -2.89 -11.10
C ALA A 37 -1.90 -4.31 -11.13
N TRP A 38 -1.09 -5.30 -11.45
CA TRP A 38 -1.48 -6.70 -11.34
C TRP A 38 -0.28 -7.59 -11.07
N ALA A 39 -0.53 -8.72 -10.45
CA ALA A 39 0.47 -9.73 -10.18
C ALA A 39 -0.14 -11.13 -10.24
N GLU A 40 0.63 -12.07 -10.73
CA GLU A 40 0.32 -13.50 -10.71
C GLU A 40 1.42 -14.23 -9.95
N ARG A 41 0.99 -15.16 -9.09
CA ARG A 41 1.93 -15.93 -8.27
C ARG A 41 2.95 -16.67 -9.14
N GLY A 42 4.23 -16.41 -8.86
CA GLY A 42 5.35 -17.02 -9.58
C GLY A 42 5.65 -16.40 -10.95
N GLN A 43 4.85 -15.44 -11.41
CA GLN A 43 5.06 -14.76 -12.69
C GLN A 43 5.61 -13.33 -12.55
N GLY A 44 5.42 -12.71 -11.38
CA GLY A 44 5.86 -11.34 -11.10
C GLY A 44 4.72 -10.36 -11.02
N ALA A 45 5.05 -9.06 -11.04
CA ALA A 45 4.11 -7.96 -10.91
C ALA A 45 4.35 -6.88 -11.97
N TRP A 46 3.29 -6.20 -12.36
CA TRP A 46 3.31 -5.14 -13.38
C TRP A 46 2.47 -3.94 -12.93
N LEU A 47 2.92 -2.76 -13.32
CA LEU A 47 2.19 -1.50 -13.21
C LEU A 47 2.20 -0.82 -14.58
N ASP A 48 1.01 -0.59 -15.15
CA ASP A 48 0.83 0.00 -16.48
C ASP A 48 1.70 -0.67 -17.56
N GLY A 49 1.73 -2.00 -17.55
CA GLY A 49 2.46 -2.81 -18.51
C GLY A 49 3.98 -2.90 -18.27
N LYS A 50 4.50 -2.24 -17.25
CA LYS A 50 5.93 -2.32 -16.86
C LYS A 50 6.11 -3.24 -15.69
N ARG A 51 7.11 -4.10 -15.76
CA ARG A 51 7.46 -4.99 -14.64
C ARG A 51 7.93 -4.16 -13.46
N ILE A 52 7.41 -4.49 -12.29
CA ILE A 52 7.77 -3.84 -11.03
C ILE A 52 8.28 -4.84 -10.01
N GLN A 53 8.98 -4.34 -9.02
CA GLN A 53 9.41 -5.09 -7.85
C GLN A 53 9.59 -4.15 -6.66
N VAL A 54 9.53 -4.71 -5.46
CA VAL A 54 9.77 -3.96 -4.23
C VAL A 54 11.21 -3.45 -4.16
N SER A 55 11.44 -2.47 -3.31
CA SER A 55 12.76 -1.88 -3.11
C SER A 55 13.73 -2.89 -2.49
N PRO A 56 15.04 -2.77 -2.76
CA PRO A 56 16.08 -3.59 -2.13
C PRO A 56 16.52 -3.05 -0.76
N THR A 57 15.88 -2.02 -0.23
CA THR A 57 16.26 -1.38 1.04
C THR A 57 16.23 -2.39 2.19
N ALA A 58 17.36 -2.54 2.88
CA ALA A 58 17.54 -3.51 3.96
C ALA A 58 17.87 -2.87 5.32
N GLN A 59 18.02 -1.54 5.37
CA GLN A 59 18.41 -0.83 6.58
C GLN A 59 17.35 0.20 6.98
N LEU A 60 17.03 0.26 8.27
CA LEU A 60 16.06 1.22 8.81
C LEU A 60 16.43 2.67 8.50
N SER A 61 17.70 3.01 8.60
CA SER A 61 18.19 4.38 8.34
C SER A 61 18.01 4.84 6.89
N ALA A 62 17.79 3.91 5.97
CA ALA A 62 17.49 4.19 4.56
C ALA A 62 16.00 4.03 4.23
N THR A 63 15.19 3.57 5.17
CA THR A 63 13.79 3.19 4.95
C THR A 63 12.89 4.41 4.81
N ILE A 64 12.07 4.40 3.77
CA ILE A 64 10.91 5.29 3.60
C ILE A 64 9.66 4.52 3.97
N LEU A 65 8.95 5.02 4.99
CA LEU A 65 7.74 4.40 5.52
C LEU A 65 6.52 5.27 5.24
N SER A 66 5.42 4.65 4.82
CA SER A 66 4.12 5.29 4.71
C SER A 66 3.16 4.73 5.75
N THR A 67 2.34 5.62 6.32
CA THR A 67 1.30 5.24 7.28
C THR A 67 -0.08 5.57 6.75
N GLY A 68 -1.05 4.77 7.18
CA GLY A 68 -2.46 5.13 7.14
C GLY A 68 -3.09 4.95 8.52
N ASN A 69 -4.25 5.56 8.73
CA ASN A 69 -5.03 5.48 9.97
C ASN A 69 -4.20 5.62 11.27
N LEU A 70 -3.38 6.65 11.34
CA LEU A 70 -2.53 6.93 12.51
C LEU A 70 -3.32 7.10 13.80
N GLN A 71 -4.54 7.61 13.72
CA GLN A 71 -5.41 7.78 14.88
C GLN A 71 -5.71 6.44 15.54
N ALA A 72 -6.07 5.43 14.75
CA ALA A 72 -6.33 4.09 15.26
C ALA A 72 -5.05 3.44 15.83
N LEU A 73 -3.91 3.64 15.18
CA LEU A 73 -2.62 3.17 15.69
C LEU A 73 -2.27 3.84 17.02
N ALA A 74 -2.52 5.15 17.16
CA ALA A 74 -2.21 5.92 18.36
C ALA A 74 -3.07 5.50 19.57
N GLN A 75 -4.25 4.98 19.35
CA GLN A 75 -5.12 4.45 20.41
C GLN A 75 -4.75 3.03 20.84
N GLY A 76 -3.90 2.36 20.09
CA GLY A 76 -3.55 0.97 20.31
C GLY A 76 -2.26 0.78 21.10
N PRO A 77 -2.03 -0.46 21.59
CA PRO A 77 -0.86 -0.78 22.42
C PRO A 77 0.48 -0.73 21.67
N ARG A 78 0.45 -0.62 20.35
CA ARG A 78 1.64 -0.59 19.51
C ARG A 78 2.21 0.81 19.29
N TRP A 79 1.51 1.86 19.76
CA TRP A 79 1.91 3.25 19.56
C TRP A 79 3.32 3.56 20.04
N ALA A 80 3.65 3.15 21.26
CA ALA A 80 4.96 3.41 21.83
C ALA A 80 6.10 2.77 21.02
N ARG A 81 5.88 1.56 20.50
CA ARG A 81 6.86 0.87 19.65
C ARG A 81 7.01 1.56 18.29
N PHE A 82 5.91 2.02 17.73
CA PHE A 82 5.93 2.81 16.49
C PHE A 82 6.69 4.12 16.70
N GLY A 83 6.40 4.85 17.81
CA GLY A 83 7.11 6.07 18.17
C GLY A 83 8.62 5.89 18.33
N ALA A 84 9.06 4.76 18.88
CA ALA A 84 10.47 4.42 19.00
C ALA A 84 11.15 4.08 17.65
N LEU A 85 10.36 3.61 16.68
CA LEU A 85 10.84 3.29 15.33
C LEU A 85 11.07 4.55 14.50
N VAL A 86 10.18 5.53 14.59
CA VAL A 86 10.15 6.72 13.72
C VAL A 86 11.50 7.47 13.62
N PRO A 87 12.23 7.74 14.72
CA PRO A 87 13.51 8.43 14.63
C PRO A 87 14.60 7.67 13.88
N GLN A 88 14.43 6.38 13.68
CA GLN A 88 15.40 5.51 13.02
C GLN A 88 15.22 5.46 11.50
N LEU A 89 14.09 5.99 11.00
CA LEU A 89 13.75 5.97 9.58
C LEU A 89 14.39 7.12 8.83
N SER A 90 14.67 6.91 7.55
CA SER A 90 15.06 7.99 6.63
C SER A 90 13.93 8.99 6.45
N ARG A 91 12.71 8.48 6.28
CA ARG A 91 11.55 9.33 6.02
C ARG A 91 10.26 8.62 6.41
N LEU A 92 9.32 9.42 6.96
CA LEU A 92 7.95 8.97 7.23
C LEU A 92 6.97 9.88 6.50
N ARG A 93 6.00 9.29 5.81
CA ARG A 93 4.92 9.98 5.10
C ARG A 93 3.60 9.25 5.33
N GLY A 94 2.50 9.91 5.11
CA GLY A 94 1.15 9.37 5.19
C GLY A 94 0.44 9.49 3.86
N TYR A 95 0.73 8.61 2.91
CA TYR A 95 0.03 8.61 1.63
C TYR A 95 -1.38 8.05 1.77
N GLY A 96 -1.55 7.06 2.63
CA GLY A 96 -2.84 6.48 2.93
C GLY A 96 -3.53 5.75 1.79
N ASP A 97 -4.75 5.31 2.05
CA ASP A 97 -5.61 4.56 1.14
C ASP A 97 -4.86 3.40 0.45
N PHE A 98 -5.12 3.17 -0.81
CA PHE A 98 -4.44 2.14 -1.60
C PHE A 98 -3.15 2.64 -2.27
N VAL A 99 -2.95 3.94 -2.38
CA VAL A 99 -1.82 4.55 -3.12
C VAL A 99 -0.48 4.06 -2.59
N HIS A 100 -0.33 3.95 -1.29
CA HIS A 100 0.93 3.52 -0.72
C HIS A 100 1.24 2.03 -1.02
N TYR A 101 0.25 1.20 -1.30
CA TYR A 101 0.51 -0.17 -1.75
C TYR A 101 1.07 -0.22 -3.17
N HIS A 102 0.58 0.63 -4.08
CA HIS A 102 1.18 0.79 -5.41
C HIS A 102 2.62 1.32 -5.32
N LEU A 103 2.86 2.29 -4.43
CA LEU A 103 4.21 2.81 -4.19
C LEU A 103 5.15 1.74 -3.62
N LEU A 104 4.66 0.92 -2.69
CA LEU A 104 5.40 -0.21 -2.13
C LEU A 104 5.74 -1.24 -3.19
N ALA A 105 4.74 -1.65 -3.97
CA ALA A 105 4.90 -2.70 -4.99
C ALA A 105 5.93 -2.32 -6.08
N ARG A 106 6.04 -1.04 -6.42
CA ARG A 106 7.02 -0.55 -7.41
C ARG A 106 8.35 -0.08 -6.82
N GLY A 107 8.56 -0.27 -5.50
CA GLY A 107 9.80 0.09 -4.84
C GLY A 107 10.00 1.59 -4.58
N ALA A 108 8.96 2.41 -4.70
CA ALA A 108 9.02 3.85 -4.43
C ALA A 108 9.00 4.19 -2.93
N LEU A 109 8.59 3.24 -2.10
CA LEU A 109 8.75 3.24 -0.66
C LEU A 109 9.00 1.81 -0.17
N ASP A 110 9.38 1.65 1.08
CA ASP A 110 9.93 0.40 1.59
C ASP A 110 9.01 -0.33 2.55
N VAL A 111 8.20 0.41 3.31
CA VAL A 111 7.32 -0.15 4.34
C VAL A 111 5.99 0.61 4.37
N VAL A 112 4.92 -0.14 4.53
CA VAL A 112 3.60 0.40 4.85
C VAL A 112 3.20 -0.08 6.25
N VAL A 113 2.76 0.83 7.09
CA VAL A 113 2.15 0.54 8.39
C VAL A 113 0.72 1.07 8.37
N GLU A 114 -0.21 0.16 8.44
CA GLU A 114 -1.64 0.45 8.42
C GLU A 114 -2.31 -0.14 9.66
N SER A 115 -3.36 0.49 10.13
CA SER A 115 -4.20 0.00 11.22
C SER A 115 -5.63 -0.15 10.74
N ASP A 116 -6.33 -1.14 11.31
CA ASP A 116 -7.74 -1.38 11.04
C ASP A 116 -8.03 -1.68 9.55
N VAL A 117 -7.19 -2.54 8.98
CA VAL A 117 -7.28 -2.98 7.58
C VAL A 117 -7.99 -4.33 7.52
N ASN A 118 -8.92 -4.49 6.61
CA ASN A 118 -9.57 -5.78 6.34
C ASN A 118 -9.01 -6.45 5.07
N ILE A 119 -9.38 -7.70 4.87
CA ILE A 119 -8.88 -8.49 3.74
C ILE A 119 -9.25 -7.87 2.37
N LEU A 120 -10.38 -7.19 2.28
CA LEU A 120 -10.85 -6.58 1.03
C LEU A 120 -9.98 -5.38 0.61
N ASP A 121 -9.25 -4.80 1.55
CA ASP A 121 -8.35 -3.66 1.28
C ASP A 121 -7.00 -4.09 0.74
N ILE A 122 -6.56 -5.32 1.03
CA ILE A 122 -5.17 -5.76 0.81
C ILE A 122 -5.03 -7.07 0.01
N ALA A 123 -6.12 -7.73 -0.34
CA ALA A 123 -6.06 -9.05 -0.98
C ALA A 123 -5.54 -9.02 -2.42
N ALA A 124 -5.71 -7.88 -3.12
CA ALA A 124 -5.16 -7.67 -4.46
C ALA A 124 -3.69 -7.20 -4.40
#